data_e532f5ac0a25c5fa48fe2cc78d2410a2
#
_entry.id   e532f5ac0a25c5fa48fe2cc78d2410a2
#
_cell.length_a   1.000
_cell.length_b   1.000
_cell.length_c   1.000
_cell.angle_alpha   90.00
_cell.angle_beta   90.00
_cell.angle_gamma   90.00
#
_symmetry.space_group_name_H-M   'P 1'
#
loop_
_entity.id
_entity.type
_entity.pdbx_description
1 polymer ?
#
loop_
_entity_poly.entity_id
_entity_poly.type
_entity_poly.pdbx_seq_one_letter_code
_entity_poly.pdbx_strand_id
1 'polypeptide(L)'
;MEGMAVKPFHEIEAKEVTTSTMCSAIEEDGYLLIRNVVPREAVEQLLDEITQVIAAAGWLLPGHDPMERLADIGAACGDPDPGFKRTYQEVFNLAAFHALPHHPEVKRVMKTLVGDRVLIHPKPIGRLIFPQCDRLTVHAHQDYRFMGGDPECFTVWIPLHDCPVEVGPLRVLEGSHRHGIIRHEDENLHVPEISAAESMEGEWVGGPINAGDVLIFHSLTVHAASPNRSKQLRISLDCRFQDYRRVLNPANLAFAGDSGKSWEKIYSSWPSQSLKYYWKGMPLNLKPSVTELQELATSAETPAMRARYARILSQLS
;
A
#
# COMPACT_ATOMS: atom_id res chain seq x y z
N MET A 1 -4.40 -13.42 22.68
CA MET A 1 -3.53 -14.33 21.89
C MET A 1 -2.09 -13.98 22.27
N GLU A 2 -1.52 -14.76 23.18
CA GLU A 2 -0.11 -14.64 23.58
C GLU A 2 0.76 -15.14 22.43
N GLY A 3 1.82 -14.40 22.15
CA GLY A 3 2.72 -14.47 21.06
C GLY A 3 3.05 -15.82 20.43
N MET A 4 2.49 -16.09 19.26
CA MET A 4 3.16 -17.01 18.35
C MET A 4 4.54 -16.41 18.06
N ALA A 5 5.58 -17.20 18.26
CA ALA A 5 6.95 -16.79 17.94
C ALA A 5 7.03 -16.53 16.42
N VAL A 6 7.22 -15.28 16.06
CA VAL A 6 7.38 -14.86 14.67
C VAL A 6 8.86 -14.96 14.35
N LYS A 7 9.24 -15.67 13.29
CA LYS A 7 10.62 -15.72 12.84
C LYS A 7 11.09 -14.35 12.30
N PRO A 8 12.38 -14.03 12.36
CA PRO A 8 12.89 -12.84 11.70
C PRO A 8 12.72 -12.91 10.18
N PHE A 9 12.59 -11.75 9.54
CA PHE A 9 12.55 -11.67 8.08
C PHE A 9 13.84 -12.22 7.44
N HIS A 10 13.70 -12.82 6.25
CA HIS A 10 14.79 -12.87 5.29
C HIS A 10 15.10 -11.44 4.85
N GLU A 11 16.32 -10.97 5.09
CA GLU A 11 16.71 -9.59 4.84
C GLU A 11 18.07 -9.46 4.18
N ILE A 12 18.26 -8.43 3.37
CA ILE A 12 19.53 -8.07 2.74
C ILE A 12 19.74 -6.55 2.79
N GLU A 13 20.98 -6.12 2.62
CA GLU A 13 21.31 -4.71 2.45
C GLU A 13 21.02 -4.24 1.02
N ALA A 14 20.67 -2.96 0.83
CA ALA A 14 20.36 -2.37 -0.47
C ALA A 14 21.49 -2.53 -1.51
N LYS A 15 22.76 -2.62 -1.04
CA LYS A 15 23.96 -2.87 -1.88
C LYS A 15 24.06 -4.31 -2.41
N GLU A 16 23.35 -5.25 -1.78
CA GLU A 16 23.36 -6.68 -2.11
C GLU A 16 22.24 -7.06 -3.10
N VAL A 17 21.39 -6.08 -3.44
CA VAL A 17 20.27 -6.28 -4.36
C VAL A 17 20.79 -6.54 -5.77
N THR A 18 20.47 -7.73 -6.28
CA THR A 18 20.67 -8.17 -7.66
C THR A 18 19.39 -8.79 -8.20
N THR A 19 19.27 -8.98 -9.51
CA THR A 19 18.14 -9.70 -10.09
C THR A 19 18.04 -11.12 -9.52
N SER A 20 19.15 -11.80 -9.31
CA SER A 20 19.17 -13.17 -8.77
C SER A 20 18.65 -13.20 -7.34
N THR A 21 19.15 -12.32 -6.43
CA THR A 21 18.71 -12.30 -5.02
C THR A 21 17.23 -11.95 -4.90
N MET A 22 16.75 -10.99 -5.73
CA MET A 22 15.34 -10.58 -5.73
C MET A 22 14.42 -11.68 -6.26
N CYS A 23 14.74 -12.27 -7.42
CA CYS A 23 13.90 -13.31 -8.02
C CYS A 23 13.85 -14.56 -7.11
N SER A 24 15.00 -15.01 -6.58
CA SER A 24 15.04 -16.18 -5.69
C SER A 24 14.19 -15.96 -4.43
N ALA A 25 14.34 -14.84 -3.75
CA ALA A 25 13.56 -14.55 -2.53
C ALA A 25 12.05 -14.46 -2.82
N ILE A 26 11.65 -13.80 -3.91
CA ILE A 26 10.24 -13.70 -4.26
C ILE A 26 9.66 -15.05 -4.69
N GLU A 27 10.42 -15.88 -5.42
CA GLU A 27 9.97 -17.20 -5.86
C GLU A 27 9.88 -18.20 -4.68
N GLU A 28 10.86 -18.17 -3.77
CA GLU A 28 10.93 -19.09 -2.64
C GLU A 28 10.05 -18.63 -1.47
N ASP A 29 10.20 -17.39 -1.03
CA ASP A 29 9.61 -16.87 0.22
C ASP A 29 8.35 -16.04 -0.04
N GLY A 30 8.21 -15.45 -1.24
CA GLY A 30 7.14 -14.54 -1.61
C GLY A 30 7.34 -13.11 -1.11
N TYR A 31 8.48 -12.81 -0.47
CA TYR A 31 8.82 -11.50 0.07
C TYR A 31 10.33 -11.32 0.21
N LEU A 32 10.76 -10.07 0.43
CA LEU A 32 12.12 -9.73 0.86
C LEU A 32 12.11 -8.41 1.64
N LEU A 33 12.80 -8.36 2.77
CA LEU A 33 13.09 -7.11 3.47
C LEU A 33 14.45 -6.58 3.02
N ILE A 34 14.48 -5.34 2.54
CA ILE A 34 15.72 -4.70 2.08
C ILE A 34 16.01 -3.52 2.97
N ARG A 35 17.17 -3.55 3.61
CA ARG A 35 17.61 -2.52 4.54
C ARG A 35 18.23 -1.33 3.80
N ASN A 36 18.01 -0.13 4.31
CA ASN A 36 18.67 1.10 3.86
C ASN A 36 18.49 1.42 2.35
N VAL A 37 17.28 1.25 1.82
CA VAL A 37 16.97 1.56 0.41
C VAL A 37 16.75 3.04 0.19
N VAL A 38 15.92 3.66 1.03
CA VAL A 38 15.55 5.07 0.89
C VAL A 38 16.32 5.90 1.91
N PRO A 39 16.98 7.00 1.48
CA PRO A 39 17.60 7.91 2.44
C PRO A 39 16.61 8.36 3.51
N ARG A 40 17.04 8.34 4.77
CA ARG A 40 16.18 8.69 5.92
C ARG A 40 15.57 10.07 5.76
N GLU A 41 16.31 11.03 5.24
CA GLU A 41 15.87 12.40 5.03
C GLU A 41 14.67 12.50 4.07
N ALA A 42 14.62 11.67 3.03
CA ALA A 42 13.49 11.64 2.09
C ALA A 42 12.22 11.08 2.73
N VAL A 43 12.38 10.12 3.65
CA VAL A 43 11.27 9.54 4.41
C VAL A 43 10.77 10.53 5.46
N GLU A 44 11.68 11.18 6.19
CA GLU A 44 11.39 12.16 7.24
C GLU A 44 10.70 13.40 6.68
N GLN A 45 11.06 13.84 5.48
CA GLN A 45 10.36 14.96 4.82
C GLN A 45 8.88 14.65 4.61
N LEU A 46 8.55 13.47 4.09
CA LEU A 46 7.15 13.06 3.92
C LEU A 46 6.45 12.87 5.28
N LEU A 47 7.15 12.31 6.25
CA LEU A 47 6.61 12.14 7.59
C LEU A 47 6.22 13.49 8.21
N ASP A 48 7.06 14.52 8.08
CA ASP A 48 6.76 15.87 8.58
C ASP A 48 5.49 16.42 7.92
N GLU A 49 5.37 16.38 6.59
CA GLU A 49 4.17 16.83 5.89
C GLU A 49 2.90 16.10 6.38
N ILE A 50 2.97 14.78 6.60
CA ILE A 50 1.83 13.99 7.09
C ILE A 50 1.51 14.34 8.54
N THR A 51 2.53 14.48 9.42
CA THR A 51 2.31 14.78 10.82
C THR A 51 1.69 16.16 11.02
N GLN A 52 1.99 17.14 10.17
CA GLN A 52 1.30 18.45 10.18
C GLN A 52 -0.19 18.30 9.85
N VAL A 53 -0.54 17.49 8.85
CA VAL A 53 -1.94 17.22 8.48
C VAL A 53 -2.72 16.56 9.61
N ILE A 54 -2.16 15.50 10.21
CA ILE A 54 -2.85 14.76 11.28
C ILE A 54 -2.88 15.55 12.60
N ALA A 55 -1.88 16.40 12.90
CA ALA A 55 -1.90 17.31 14.03
C ALA A 55 -3.03 18.35 13.86
N ALA A 56 -3.15 18.96 12.67
CA ALA A 56 -4.24 19.89 12.36
C ALA A 56 -5.63 19.23 12.47
N ALA A 57 -5.72 17.92 12.22
CA ALA A 57 -6.94 17.14 12.42
C ALA A 57 -7.22 16.75 13.89
N GLY A 58 -6.33 17.08 14.83
CA GLY A 58 -6.47 16.76 16.25
C GLY A 58 -6.19 15.29 16.58
N TRP A 59 -5.40 14.59 15.76
CA TRP A 59 -5.07 13.17 16.02
C TRP A 59 -3.88 12.99 16.96
N LEU A 60 -3.10 14.04 17.18
CA LEU A 60 -1.93 14.03 18.03
C LEU A 60 -2.19 14.81 19.35
N LEU A 61 -1.53 14.38 20.41
CA LEU A 61 -1.61 15.05 21.71
C LEU A 61 -1.10 16.49 21.59
N PRO A 62 -1.87 17.48 22.03
CA PRO A 62 -1.45 18.89 21.98
C PRO A 62 -0.25 19.15 22.90
N GLY A 63 0.60 20.09 22.49
CA GLY A 63 1.78 20.50 23.27
C GLY A 63 3.01 19.61 23.09
N HIS A 64 2.95 18.61 22.22
CA HIS A 64 4.08 17.77 21.82
C HIS A 64 4.51 18.08 20.38
N ASP A 65 5.76 17.74 20.05
CA ASP A 65 6.23 17.81 18.67
C ASP A 65 5.45 16.80 17.81
N PRO A 66 4.81 17.22 16.70
CA PRO A 66 4.11 16.31 15.82
C PRO A 66 4.96 15.13 15.33
N MET A 67 6.27 15.31 15.21
CA MET A 67 7.21 14.26 14.84
C MET A 67 7.34 13.14 15.89
N GLU A 68 6.96 13.38 17.14
CA GLU A 68 6.85 12.32 18.15
C GLU A 68 5.67 11.39 17.89
N ARG A 69 4.67 11.82 17.10
CA ARG A 69 3.47 11.07 16.71
C ARG A 69 2.65 10.53 17.88
N LEU A 70 2.74 11.17 19.04
CA LEU A 70 1.96 10.78 20.21
C LEU A 70 0.47 10.94 19.92
N ALA A 71 -0.26 9.83 19.90
CA ALA A 71 -1.65 9.81 19.48
C ALA A 71 -2.59 10.30 20.59
N ASP A 72 -3.56 11.14 20.24
CA ASP A 72 -4.75 11.32 21.05
C ASP A 72 -5.71 10.12 20.83
N ILE A 73 -5.76 9.22 21.78
CA ILE A 73 -6.60 8.03 21.71
C ILE A 73 -8.09 8.39 21.64
N GLY A 74 -8.50 9.54 22.16
CA GLY A 74 -9.87 10.03 22.05
C GLY A 74 -10.28 10.36 20.61
N ALA A 75 -9.31 10.64 19.74
CA ALA A 75 -9.52 10.91 18.32
C ALA A 75 -9.40 9.65 17.43
N ALA A 76 -9.18 8.46 18.03
CA ALA A 76 -8.91 7.24 17.27
C ALA A 76 -10.01 6.92 16.24
N CYS A 77 -9.63 6.91 14.97
CA CYS A 77 -10.49 6.64 13.82
C CYS A 77 -9.75 5.84 12.74
N GLY A 78 -10.50 5.25 11.82
CA GLY A 78 -9.97 4.51 10.70
C GLY A 78 -11.01 4.38 9.58
N ASP A 79 -10.63 3.83 8.43
CA ASP A 79 -11.60 3.59 7.36
C ASP A 79 -12.67 2.56 7.84
N PRO A 80 -13.99 2.81 7.68
CA PRO A 80 -14.60 3.87 6.84
C PRO A 80 -15.05 5.15 7.56
N ASP A 81 -14.53 5.47 8.74
CA ASP A 81 -14.99 6.63 9.52
C ASP A 81 -14.89 7.95 8.72
N PRO A 82 -15.94 8.82 8.73
CA PRO A 82 -15.92 10.07 7.96
C PRO A 82 -14.78 11.02 8.36
N GLY A 83 -14.39 11.04 9.65
CA GLY A 83 -13.26 11.82 10.16
C GLY A 83 -11.95 11.37 9.55
N PHE A 84 -11.73 10.05 9.53
CA PHE A 84 -10.58 9.46 8.87
C PHE A 84 -10.51 9.83 7.39
N LYS A 85 -11.62 9.66 6.65
CA LYS A 85 -11.65 9.93 5.20
C LYS A 85 -11.28 11.36 4.85
N ARG A 86 -11.70 12.36 5.64
CA ARG A 86 -11.33 13.76 5.42
C ARG A 86 -9.84 13.99 5.58
N THR A 87 -9.27 13.57 6.71
CA THR A 87 -7.83 13.73 7.00
C THR A 87 -6.98 12.93 6.01
N TYR A 88 -7.38 11.70 5.72
CA TYR A 88 -6.69 10.87 4.73
C TYR A 88 -6.69 11.50 3.33
N GLN A 89 -7.76 12.21 2.94
CA GLN A 89 -7.79 12.92 1.67
C GLN A 89 -6.72 14.02 1.59
N GLU A 90 -6.49 14.74 2.68
CA GLU A 90 -5.43 15.76 2.73
C GLU A 90 -4.03 15.12 2.61
N VAL A 91 -3.79 14.01 3.31
CA VAL A 91 -2.55 13.24 3.15
C VAL A 91 -2.39 12.75 1.71
N PHE A 92 -3.46 12.23 1.11
CA PHE A 92 -3.43 11.74 -0.27
C PHE A 92 -3.19 12.86 -1.30
N ASN A 93 -3.51 14.11 -0.99
CA ASN A 93 -3.24 15.26 -1.87
C ASN A 93 -1.77 15.70 -1.87
N LEU A 94 -0.94 15.27 -0.90
CA LEU A 94 0.47 15.64 -0.80
C LEU A 94 1.27 15.13 -2.01
N ALA A 95 2.00 16.02 -2.67
CA ALA A 95 2.86 15.62 -3.79
C ALA A 95 3.97 14.66 -3.36
N ALA A 96 4.55 14.87 -2.17
CA ALA A 96 5.59 14.02 -1.60
C ALA A 96 5.08 12.59 -1.35
N PHE A 97 3.80 12.42 -0.98
CA PHE A 97 3.17 11.11 -0.80
C PHE A 97 3.19 10.27 -2.08
N HIS A 98 2.97 10.91 -3.23
CA HIS A 98 3.05 10.24 -4.54
C HIS A 98 4.48 10.15 -5.08
N ALA A 99 5.38 11.03 -4.63
CA ALA A 99 6.76 11.04 -5.10
C ALA A 99 7.61 9.91 -4.49
N LEU A 100 7.37 9.52 -3.25
CA LEU A 100 8.20 8.54 -2.55
C LEU A 100 8.32 7.20 -3.29
N PRO A 101 7.26 6.58 -3.87
CA PRO A 101 7.39 5.37 -4.69
C PRO A 101 8.26 5.57 -5.94
N HIS A 102 8.42 6.81 -6.40
CA HIS A 102 9.24 7.17 -7.54
C HIS A 102 10.69 7.50 -7.17
N HIS A 103 11.08 7.38 -5.90
CA HIS A 103 12.45 7.59 -5.46
C HIS A 103 13.42 6.74 -6.31
N PRO A 104 14.56 7.27 -6.77
CA PRO A 104 15.49 6.54 -7.66
C PRO A 104 15.90 5.18 -7.13
N GLU A 105 16.17 5.06 -5.81
CA GLU A 105 16.58 3.80 -5.19
C GLU A 105 15.44 2.77 -5.15
N VAL A 106 14.19 3.18 -4.87
CA VAL A 106 13.02 2.28 -4.97
C VAL A 106 12.87 1.77 -6.40
N LYS A 107 12.97 2.66 -7.39
CA LYS A 107 12.94 2.27 -8.81
C LYS A 107 14.08 1.33 -9.18
N ARG A 108 15.30 1.58 -8.69
CA ARG A 108 16.47 0.73 -8.94
C ARG A 108 16.21 -0.69 -8.43
N VAL A 109 15.76 -0.81 -7.19
CA VAL A 109 15.41 -2.09 -6.57
C VAL A 109 14.31 -2.80 -7.37
N MET A 110 13.21 -2.10 -7.67
CA MET A 110 12.09 -2.72 -8.38
C MET A 110 12.41 -3.11 -9.82
N LYS A 111 13.34 -2.43 -10.48
CA LYS A 111 13.82 -2.83 -11.81
C LYS A 111 14.54 -4.18 -11.81
N THR A 112 15.17 -4.57 -10.72
CA THR A 112 15.83 -5.90 -10.65
C THR A 112 14.79 -7.04 -10.65
N LEU A 113 13.58 -6.78 -10.17
CA LEU A 113 12.50 -7.75 -10.09
C LEU A 113 11.55 -7.68 -11.33
N VAL A 114 11.15 -6.46 -11.71
CA VAL A 114 10.14 -6.24 -12.76
C VAL A 114 10.78 -6.00 -14.14
N GLY A 115 12.04 -5.62 -14.19
CA GLY A 115 12.74 -5.19 -15.41
C GLY A 115 12.49 -3.69 -15.72
N ASP A 116 12.93 -3.26 -16.92
CA ASP A 116 12.84 -1.84 -17.31
C ASP A 116 11.42 -1.31 -17.57
N ARG A 117 10.45 -2.20 -17.69
CA ARG A 117 9.06 -1.89 -17.99
C ARG A 117 8.19 -1.67 -16.75
N VAL A 118 8.77 -1.08 -15.73
CA VAL A 118 8.10 -0.85 -14.45
C VAL A 118 6.96 0.15 -14.60
N LEU A 119 5.75 -0.27 -14.25
CA LEU A 119 4.64 0.61 -13.90
C LEU A 119 4.59 0.71 -12.37
N ILE A 120 4.63 1.91 -11.85
CA ILE A 120 4.28 2.22 -10.47
C ILE A 120 2.79 2.57 -10.47
N HIS A 121 1.96 1.92 -9.67
CA HIS A 121 0.55 2.26 -9.65
C HIS A 121 0.35 3.68 -9.07
N PRO A 122 -0.48 4.54 -9.69
CA PRO A 122 -0.58 5.95 -9.28
C PRO A 122 -1.30 6.18 -7.97
N LYS A 123 -1.85 5.13 -7.34
CA LYS A 123 -2.57 5.21 -6.08
C LYS A 123 -1.79 4.53 -4.96
N PRO A 124 -0.78 5.19 -4.38
CA PRO A 124 -0.17 4.70 -3.14
C PRO A 124 -1.22 4.70 -2.01
N ILE A 125 -1.00 3.85 -1.02
CA ILE A 125 -1.88 3.73 0.14
C ILE A 125 -1.11 4.15 1.38
N GLY A 126 -1.61 5.14 2.11
CA GLY A 126 -1.11 5.52 3.42
C GLY A 126 -1.77 4.68 4.51
N ARG A 127 -0.99 4.19 5.44
CA ARG A 127 -1.49 3.51 6.63
C ARG A 127 -1.24 4.40 7.85
N LEU A 128 -2.32 4.94 8.39
CA LEU A 128 -2.32 5.82 9.56
C LEU A 128 -3.02 5.06 10.68
N ILE A 129 -2.26 4.32 11.49
CA ILE A 129 -2.82 3.35 12.44
C ILE A 129 -2.65 3.87 13.86
N PHE A 130 -3.77 4.14 14.50
CA PHE A 130 -3.81 4.51 15.91
C PHE A 130 -3.33 3.39 16.80
N PRO A 131 -2.57 3.70 17.87
CA PRO A 131 -2.16 2.70 18.86
C PRO A 131 -3.34 2.24 19.70
N GLN A 132 -3.20 1.05 20.30
CA GLN A 132 -4.16 0.47 21.26
C GLN A 132 -5.59 0.35 20.72
N CYS A 133 -5.74 0.20 19.40
CA CYS A 133 -7.02 0.15 18.73
C CYS A 133 -7.10 -1.07 17.80
N ASP A 134 -7.33 -2.25 18.37
CA ASP A 134 -7.28 -3.53 17.64
C ASP A 134 -8.27 -3.60 16.48
N ARG A 135 -9.42 -2.92 16.57
CA ARG A 135 -10.40 -2.82 15.48
C ARG A 135 -9.85 -2.21 14.19
N LEU A 136 -8.73 -1.49 14.29
CA LEU A 136 -8.05 -0.86 13.15
C LEU A 136 -6.85 -1.67 12.65
N THR A 137 -6.56 -2.81 13.27
CA THR A 137 -5.50 -3.70 12.81
C THR A 137 -5.91 -4.35 11.49
N VAL A 138 -5.02 -4.29 10.51
CA VAL A 138 -5.26 -4.92 9.20
C VAL A 138 -5.03 -6.42 9.32
N HIS A 139 -6.11 -7.19 9.16
CA HIS A 139 -6.10 -8.65 9.24
C HIS A 139 -5.38 -9.32 8.07
N ALA A 140 -5.14 -10.62 8.18
CA ALA A 140 -4.47 -11.41 7.17
C ALA A 140 -5.24 -11.39 5.83
N HIS A 141 -4.56 -11.01 4.74
CA HIS A 141 -5.15 -10.90 3.41
C HIS A 141 -4.09 -11.01 2.32
N GLN A 142 -4.55 -11.13 1.07
CA GLN A 142 -3.75 -10.99 -0.14
C GLN A 142 -4.12 -9.68 -0.84
N ASP A 143 -3.11 -8.90 -1.26
CA ASP A 143 -3.33 -7.63 -1.99
C ASP A 143 -4.03 -7.83 -3.34
N TYR A 144 -3.80 -8.97 -4.00
CA TYR A 144 -4.40 -9.32 -5.29
C TYR A 144 -5.93 -9.16 -5.29
N ARG A 145 -6.59 -9.48 -4.19
CA ARG A 145 -8.05 -9.34 -4.06
C ARG A 145 -8.55 -7.91 -4.35
N PHE A 146 -7.80 -6.92 -3.93
CA PHE A 146 -8.18 -5.50 -4.10
C PHE A 146 -7.74 -4.93 -5.43
N MET A 147 -6.66 -5.48 -6.00
CA MET A 147 -6.06 -4.96 -7.20
C MET A 147 -6.64 -5.62 -8.46
N GLY A 148 -6.81 -6.94 -8.43
CA GLY A 148 -7.13 -7.71 -9.63
C GLY A 148 -6.05 -7.57 -10.71
N GLY A 149 -6.38 -7.96 -11.93
CA GLY A 149 -5.43 -7.91 -13.03
C GLY A 149 -4.48 -9.12 -13.04
N ASP A 150 -3.21 -8.88 -13.27
CA ASP A 150 -2.18 -9.94 -13.25
C ASP A 150 -1.66 -10.12 -11.82
N PRO A 151 -1.54 -11.36 -11.31
CA PRO A 151 -0.99 -11.61 -9.98
C PRO A 151 0.49 -11.26 -9.85
N GLU A 152 1.25 -11.23 -10.95
CA GLU A 152 2.66 -10.78 -10.96
C GLU A 152 2.74 -9.25 -10.75
N CYS A 153 2.29 -8.84 -9.60
CA CYS A 153 2.34 -7.48 -9.11
C CYS A 153 2.90 -7.52 -7.68
N PHE A 154 3.72 -6.55 -7.35
CA PHE A 154 4.47 -6.53 -6.10
C PHE A 154 4.11 -5.30 -5.29
N THR A 155 3.96 -5.49 -3.99
CA THR A 155 3.79 -4.39 -3.05
C THR A 155 5.13 -4.03 -2.45
N VAL A 156 5.42 -2.74 -2.41
CA VAL A 156 6.53 -2.14 -1.67
C VAL A 156 5.93 -1.40 -0.50
N TRP A 157 6.18 -1.86 0.71
CA TRP A 157 5.77 -1.24 1.96
C TRP A 157 6.95 -0.48 2.57
N ILE A 158 6.75 0.79 2.92
CA ILE A 158 7.77 1.71 3.42
C ILE A 158 7.27 2.32 4.73
N PRO A 159 7.87 2.01 5.89
CA PRO A 159 7.58 2.75 7.12
C PRO A 159 8.18 4.15 7.02
N LEU A 160 7.44 5.17 7.45
CA LEU A 160 7.94 6.55 7.42
C LEU A 160 8.72 6.94 8.69
N HIS A 161 8.82 6.04 9.62
CA HIS A 161 9.62 6.15 10.86
C HIS A 161 10.08 4.77 11.28
N ASP A 162 10.97 4.69 12.25
CA ASP A 162 11.34 3.40 12.82
C ASP A 162 10.10 2.73 13.41
N CYS A 163 9.88 1.48 13.01
CA CYS A 163 8.72 0.68 13.37
C CYS A 163 9.16 -0.57 14.15
N PRO A 164 9.53 -0.43 15.44
CA PRO A 164 9.81 -1.57 16.29
C PRO A 164 8.54 -2.39 16.52
N VAL A 165 8.68 -3.58 17.08
CA VAL A 165 7.59 -4.58 17.17
C VAL A 165 6.34 -4.02 17.86
N GLU A 166 6.51 -3.21 18.90
CA GLU A 166 5.41 -2.59 19.65
C GLU A 166 4.61 -1.54 18.85
N VAL A 167 5.19 -0.97 17.79
CA VAL A 167 4.50 -0.04 16.88
C VAL A 167 3.64 -0.78 15.85
N GLY A 168 3.83 -2.09 15.74
CA GLY A 168 2.99 -2.95 14.91
C GLY A 168 3.36 -2.97 13.42
N PRO A 169 4.60 -3.36 13.06
CA PRO A 169 4.98 -3.55 11.66
C PRO A 169 4.16 -4.65 10.98
N LEU A 170 4.33 -4.79 9.68
CA LEU A 170 3.77 -5.92 8.95
C LEU A 170 4.44 -7.22 9.37
N ARG A 171 3.69 -8.32 9.26
CA ARG A 171 4.15 -9.69 9.27
C ARG A 171 3.68 -10.39 8.01
N VAL A 172 4.43 -11.37 7.54
CA VAL A 172 4.20 -12.08 6.28
C VAL A 172 4.16 -13.57 6.56
N LEU A 173 3.25 -14.29 5.90
CA LEU A 173 3.25 -15.75 5.90
C LEU A 173 4.13 -16.24 4.75
N GLU A 174 5.34 -16.69 5.09
CA GLU A 174 6.37 -17.12 4.17
C GLU A 174 5.88 -18.22 3.24
N GLY A 175 6.16 -18.09 1.93
CA GLY A 175 5.78 -19.06 0.91
C GLY A 175 4.29 -19.11 0.57
N SER A 176 3.43 -18.34 1.24
CA SER A 176 1.97 -18.41 1.07
C SER A 176 1.48 -18.04 -0.34
N HIS A 177 2.25 -17.27 -1.12
CA HIS A 177 1.92 -16.93 -2.51
C HIS A 177 1.81 -18.17 -3.42
N ARG A 178 2.50 -19.27 -3.09
CA ARG A 178 2.45 -20.54 -3.84
C ARG A 178 1.09 -21.25 -3.76
N HIS A 179 0.25 -20.90 -2.78
CA HIS A 179 -1.13 -21.42 -2.69
C HIS A 179 -2.08 -20.75 -3.70
N GLY A 180 -1.58 -19.79 -4.48
CA GLY A 180 -2.42 -19.05 -5.44
C GLY A 180 -3.43 -18.13 -4.75
N ILE A 181 -4.59 -17.92 -5.39
CA ILE A 181 -5.64 -17.04 -4.87
C ILE A 181 -6.42 -17.78 -3.79
N ILE A 182 -6.38 -17.26 -2.58
CA ILE A 182 -7.10 -17.79 -1.43
C ILE A 182 -8.46 -17.09 -1.33
N ARG A 183 -9.53 -17.87 -1.15
CA ARG A 183 -10.87 -17.32 -0.92
C ARG A 183 -10.98 -16.77 0.49
N HIS A 184 -11.57 -15.59 0.61
CA HIS A 184 -11.92 -14.99 1.88
C HIS A 184 -13.33 -15.45 2.27
N GLU A 185 -13.55 -15.75 3.55
CA GLU A 185 -14.82 -16.32 4.01
C GLU A 185 -15.96 -15.32 4.00
N ASP A 186 -15.68 -14.04 4.21
CA ASP A 186 -16.71 -12.99 4.19
C ASP A 186 -16.36 -11.89 3.19
N GLU A 187 -17.01 -11.91 2.02
CA GLU A 187 -16.84 -10.92 0.97
C GLU A 187 -17.44 -9.54 1.32
N ASN A 188 -18.24 -9.46 2.38
CA ASN A 188 -18.91 -8.21 2.80
C ASN A 188 -18.06 -7.39 3.77
N LEU A 189 -16.98 -7.95 4.33
CA LEU A 189 -16.05 -7.18 5.17
C LEU A 189 -15.31 -6.14 4.35
N HIS A 190 -15.11 -4.96 4.93
CA HIS A 190 -14.35 -3.88 4.29
C HIS A 190 -12.89 -4.30 3.97
N VAL A 191 -12.27 -5.05 4.85
CA VAL A 191 -11.03 -5.81 4.61
C VAL A 191 -11.31 -7.26 4.98
N PRO A 192 -11.65 -8.11 3.99
CA PRO A 192 -11.92 -9.52 4.26
C PRO A 192 -10.69 -10.20 4.82
N GLU A 193 -10.89 -10.99 5.86
CA GLU A 193 -9.86 -11.75 6.53
C GLU A 193 -9.71 -13.14 5.92
N ILE A 194 -8.49 -13.64 5.85
CA ILE A 194 -8.22 -15.06 5.65
C ILE A 194 -8.18 -15.69 7.03
N SER A 195 -9.34 -16.13 7.54
CA SER A 195 -9.45 -16.69 8.90
C SER A 195 -8.62 -17.96 9.08
N ALA A 196 -8.36 -18.68 7.99
CA ALA A 196 -7.51 -19.88 8.00
C ALA A 196 -6.00 -19.55 7.99
N ALA A 197 -5.59 -18.27 7.90
CA ALA A 197 -4.18 -17.90 7.74
C ALA A 197 -3.26 -18.44 8.87
N GLU A 198 -3.77 -18.53 10.08
CA GLU A 198 -3.02 -19.07 11.23
C GLU A 198 -2.82 -20.59 11.19
N SER A 199 -3.60 -21.31 10.38
CA SER A 199 -3.49 -22.76 10.16
C SER A 199 -2.94 -23.15 8.78
N MET A 200 -2.60 -22.16 7.95
CA MET A 200 -1.97 -22.42 6.66
C MET A 200 -0.55 -22.94 6.84
N GLU A 201 -0.10 -23.75 5.89
CA GLU A 201 1.30 -24.15 5.81
C GLU A 201 2.18 -22.91 5.56
N GLY A 202 3.27 -22.81 6.29
CA GLY A 202 4.18 -21.69 6.27
C GLY A 202 4.45 -21.15 7.68
N GLU A 203 5.42 -20.26 7.78
CA GLU A 203 5.79 -19.61 9.04
C GLU A 203 5.56 -18.11 8.95
N TRP A 204 4.95 -17.57 9.99
CA TRP A 204 4.86 -16.13 10.11
C TRP A 204 6.24 -15.54 10.40
N VAL A 205 6.65 -14.62 9.54
CA VAL A 205 7.88 -13.85 9.70
C VAL A 205 7.58 -12.41 9.98
N GLY A 206 8.44 -11.75 10.75
CA GLY A 206 8.25 -10.37 11.16
C GLY A 206 9.42 -9.85 11.96
N GLY A 207 9.31 -8.63 12.44
CA GLY A 207 10.34 -7.97 13.23
C GLY A 207 10.34 -6.46 13.02
N PRO A 208 11.30 -5.74 13.60
CA PRO A 208 11.40 -4.31 13.41
C PRO A 208 11.79 -3.96 11.97
N ILE A 209 11.16 -2.91 11.44
CA ILE A 209 11.48 -2.34 10.13
C ILE A 209 11.72 -0.84 10.34
N ASN A 210 12.88 -0.35 9.93
CA ASN A 210 13.29 1.02 10.21
C ASN A 210 12.94 1.97 9.05
N ALA A 211 12.90 3.26 9.32
CA ALA A 211 12.79 4.28 8.28
C ALA A 211 13.93 4.13 7.26
N GLY A 212 13.57 4.08 5.98
CA GLY A 212 14.52 3.83 4.89
C GLY A 212 14.61 2.37 4.42
N ASP A 213 14.13 1.42 5.23
CA ASP A 213 13.96 0.02 4.80
C ASP A 213 12.74 -0.11 3.89
N VAL A 214 12.70 -1.15 3.08
CA VAL A 214 11.52 -1.51 2.29
C VAL A 214 11.21 -3.00 2.41
N LEU A 215 9.96 -3.33 2.67
CA LEU A 215 9.46 -4.71 2.61
C LEU A 215 8.74 -4.88 1.27
N ILE A 216 9.24 -5.81 0.45
CA ILE A 216 8.66 -6.13 -0.86
C ILE A 216 8.01 -7.50 -0.76
N PHE A 217 6.79 -7.64 -1.30
CA PHE A 217 6.11 -8.93 -1.34
C PHE A 217 5.21 -9.08 -2.57
N HIS A 218 5.02 -10.33 -2.97
CA HIS A 218 4.15 -10.70 -4.09
C HIS A 218 2.68 -10.44 -3.75
N SER A 219 1.84 -10.08 -4.73
CA SER A 219 0.43 -9.76 -4.51
C SER A 219 -0.40 -10.90 -3.90
N LEU A 220 0.04 -12.15 -4.10
CA LEU A 220 -0.56 -13.35 -3.52
C LEU A 220 0.04 -13.73 -2.16
N THR A 221 1.02 -13.00 -1.65
CA THR A 221 1.58 -13.27 -0.32
C THR A 221 0.60 -12.83 0.76
N VAL A 222 0.25 -13.77 1.64
CA VAL A 222 -0.59 -13.47 2.81
C VAL A 222 0.22 -12.64 3.80
N HIS A 223 -0.34 -11.52 4.19
CA HIS A 223 0.30 -10.61 5.15
C HIS A 223 -0.74 -9.96 6.06
N ALA A 224 -0.29 -9.48 7.20
CA ALA A 224 -1.12 -8.81 8.19
C ALA A 224 -0.33 -7.72 8.90
N ALA A 225 -1.01 -6.77 9.51
CA ALA A 225 -0.37 -5.86 10.46
C ALA A 225 -0.28 -6.50 11.85
N SER A 226 0.81 -6.26 12.55
CA SER A 226 0.86 -6.51 13.99
C SER A 226 0.08 -5.42 14.73
N PRO A 227 -0.55 -5.70 15.89
CA PRO A 227 -1.22 -4.68 16.68
C PRO A 227 -0.25 -3.58 17.15
N ASN A 228 -0.67 -2.32 17.06
CA ASN A 228 0.12 -1.21 17.59
C ASN A 228 -0.13 -1.08 19.10
N ARG A 229 0.84 -1.47 19.91
CA ARG A 229 0.82 -1.44 21.38
C ARG A 229 1.58 -0.25 21.96
N SER A 230 2.12 0.62 21.11
CA SER A 230 2.84 1.82 21.51
C SER A 230 1.92 2.96 21.94
N LYS A 231 2.46 4.17 22.03
CA LYS A 231 1.69 5.43 22.19
C LYS A 231 1.66 6.25 20.91
N GLN A 232 2.35 5.81 19.86
CA GLN A 232 2.57 6.56 18.64
C GLN A 232 1.68 6.08 17.51
N LEU A 233 1.21 6.98 16.66
CA LEU A 233 0.64 6.60 15.35
C LEU A 233 1.70 5.90 14.52
N ARG A 234 1.35 4.73 13.95
CA ARG A 234 2.15 4.10 12.91
C ARG A 234 1.77 4.71 11.56
N ILE A 235 2.78 5.23 10.87
CA ILE A 235 2.62 5.85 9.55
C ILE A 235 3.50 5.10 8.55
N SER A 236 2.89 4.55 7.52
CA SER A 236 3.59 3.85 6.44
C SER A 236 2.89 4.07 5.10
N LEU A 237 3.60 3.80 4.03
CA LEU A 237 3.10 3.88 2.67
C LEU A 237 3.31 2.54 1.97
N ASP A 238 2.30 2.07 1.24
CA ASP A 238 2.41 0.94 0.34
C ASP A 238 2.07 1.35 -1.10
N CYS A 239 2.85 0.85 -2.05
CA CYS A 239 2.65 1.09 -3.46
C CYS A 239 2.85 -0.19 -4.26
N ARG A 240 2.20 -0.28 -5.43
CA ARG A 240 2.22 -1.47 -6.28
C ARG A 240 3.07 -1.23 -7.52
N PHE A 241 3.80 -2.28 -7.92
CA PHE A 241 4.71 -2.29 -9.06
C PHE A 241 4.47 -3.52 -9.91
N GLN A 242 4.38 -3.34 -11.23
CA GLN A 242 4.29 -4.45 -12.18
C GLN A 242 4.93 -4.09 -13.53
N ASP A 243 5.17 -5.08 -14.38
CA ASP A 243 5.46 -4.81 -15.81
C ASP A 243 4.18 -4.26 -16.47
N TYR A 244 4.25 -3.08 -17.11
CA TYR A 244 3.09 -2.42 -17.71
C TYR A 244 2.43 -3.23 -18.84
N ARG A 245 3.09 -4.25 -19.38
CA ARG A 245 2.52 -5.15 -20.39
C ARG A 245 1.64 -6.25 -19.79
N ARG A 246 1.78 -6.51 -18.48
CA ARG A 246 0.90 -7.45 -17.79
C ARG A 246 -0.49 -6.85 -17.62
N VAL A 247 -1.48 -7.70 -17.48
CA VAL A 247 -2.87 -7.26 -17.32
C VAL A 247 -3.01 -6.33 -16.14
N LEU A 248 -3.56 -5.15 -16.40
CA LEU A 248 -3.83 -4.12 -15.40
C LEU A 248 -5.33 -3.87 -15.28
N ASN A 249 -5.88 -3.98 -14.09
CA ASN A 249 -7.25 -3.53 -13.82
C ASN A 249 -7.29 -1.99 -13.87
N PRO A 250 -8.07 -1.38 -14.77
CA PRO A 250 -8.13 0.08 -14.92
C PRO A 250 -8.60 0.83 -13.66
N ALA A 251 -9.27 0.15 -12.72
CA ALA A 251 -9.59 0.72 -11.41
C ALA A 251 -8.35 1.09 -10.60
N ASN A 252 -7.17 0.53 -10.91
CA ASN A 252 -5.90 0.91 -10.28
C ASN A 252 -5.35 2.24 -10.79
N LEU A 253 -5.84 2.73 -11.93
CA LEU A 253 -5.47 4.03 -12.52
C LEU A 253 -6.49 5.13 -12.22
N ALA A 254 -7.66 4.80 -11.70
CA ALA A 254 -8.78 5.71 -11.54
C ALA A 254 -9.52 5.48 -10.23
N PHE A 255 -10.32 6.45 -9.79
CA PHE A 255 -11.16 6.32 -8.62
C PHE A 255 -12.52 5.75 -9.01
N ALA A 256 -12.75 4.48 -8.72
CA ALA A 256 -13.96 3.75 -9.10
C ALA A 256 -15.18 4.08 -8.24
N GLY A 257 -14.95 4.55 -7.01
CA GLY A 257 -16.01 4.86 -6.02
C GLY A 257 -16.50 6.30 -6.09
N ASP A 258 -17.61 6.57 -5.43
CA ASP A 258 -18.21 7.92 -5.31
C ASP A 258 -17.55 8.71 -4.18
N SER A 259 -16.23 8.90 -4.28
CA SER A 259 -15.42 9.58 -3.25
C SER A 259 -15.26 11.08 -3.51
N GLY A 260 -15.78 11.59 -4.61
CA GLY A 260 -15.51 12.95 -5.08
C GLY A 260 -14.05 13.20 -5.48
N LYS A 261 -13.21 12.16 -5.48
CA LYS A 261 -11.80 12.23 -5.87
C LYS A 261 -11.66 12.25 -7.38
N SER A 262 -10.76 13.09 -7.87
CA SER A 262 -10.29 13.06 -9.26
C SER A 262 -8.81 13.42 -9.27
N TRP A 263 -8.09 12.97 -10.28
CA TRP A 263 -6.68 13.33 -10.44
C TRP A 263 -6.48 14.84 -10.58
N GLU A 264 -7.40 15.53 -11.25
CA GLU A 264 -7.36 16.98 -11.39
C GLU A 264 -7.36 17.68 -10.01
N LYS A 265 -8.26 17.28 -9.11
CA LYS A 265 -8.31 17.83 -7.75
C LYS A 265 -7.04 17.53 -6.95
N ILE A 266 -6.53 16.29 -7.04
CA ILE A 266 -5.32 15.88 -6.33
C ILE A 266 -4.12 16.68 -6.84
N TYR A 267 -4.00 16.83 -8.15
CA TYR A 267 -2.88 17.52 -8.78
C TYR A 267 -2.94 19.04 -8.73
N SER A 268 -4.08 19.63 -8.32
CA SER A 268 -4.30 21.09 -8.34
C SER A 268 -3.28 21.86 -7.51
N SER A 269 -2.83 21.30 -6.38
CA SER A 269 -1.86 21.90 -5.46
C SER A 269 -0.40 21.51 -5.75
N TRP A 270 -0.14 20.58 -6.69
CA TRP A 270 1.21 20.10 -6.91
C TRP A 270 2.06 21.10 -7.68
N PRO A 271 3.28 21.43 -7.18
CA PRO A 271 4.16 22.41 -7.82
C PRO A 271 4.76 21.90 -9.14
N SER A 272 4.95 20.57 -9.26
CA SER A 272 5.57 19.93 -10.43
C SER A 272 4.57 19.19 -11.30
N GLN A 273 4.80 19.17 -12.61
CA GLN A 273 4.03 18.38 -13.58
C GLN A 273 4.61 16.97 -13.78
N SER A 274 5.82 16.68 -13.29
CA SER A 274 6.61 15.49 -13.65
C SER A 274 5.94 14.16 -13.31
N LEU A 275 5.12 14.12 -12.26
CA LEU A 275 4.40 12.92 -11.84
C LEU A 275 2.91 12.94 -12.19
N LYS A 276 2.41 14.04 -12.76
CA LYS A 276 1.00 14.13 -13.17
C LYS A 276 0.76 13.27 -14.40
N TYR A 277 -0.17 12.33 -14.31
CA TYR A 277 -0.59 11.48 -15.43
C TYR A 277 0.55 10.71 -16.13
N TYR A 278 1.66 10.40 -15.44
CA TYR A 278 2.83 9.74 -16.04
C TYR A 278 2.51 8.42 -16.75
N TRP A 279 1.43 7.74 -16.34
CA TRP A 279 1.01 6.46 -16.93
C TRP A 279 0.23 6.61 -18.25
N LYS A 280 -0.34 7.79 -18.56
CA LYS A 280 -1.18 7.99 -19.77
C LYS A 280 -0.43 7.76 -21.08
N GLY A 281 0.88 7.97 -21.11
CA GLY A 281 1.71 7.72 -22.30
C GLY A 281 2.23 6.29 -22.42
N MET A 282 1.90 5.40 -21.49
CA MET A 282 2.40 4.02 -21.47
C MET A 282 1.46 3.08 -22.24
N PRO A 283 1.98 2.07 -23.00
CA PRO A 283 1.16 1.10 -23.71
C PRO A 283 0.63 0.03 -22.73
N LEU A 284 -0.33 0.42 -21.87
CA LEU A 284 -0.88 -0.41 -20.82
C LEU A 284 -1.82 -1.50 -21.36
N ASN A 285 -1.71 -2.71 -20.82
CA ASN A 285 -2.60 -3.84 -21.13
C ASN A 285 -3.81 -3.83 -20.16
N LEU A 286 -4.80 -3.01 -20.45
CA LEU A 286 -5.98 -2.86 -19.59
C LEU A 286 -6.98 -4.01 -19.79
N LYS A 287 -7.48 -4.57 -18.68
CA LYS A 287 -8.61 -5.51 -18.64
C LYS A 287 -9.57 -5.15 -17.49
N PRO A 288 -10.84 -4.79 -17.78
CA PRO A 288 -11.38 -4.58 -19.12
C PRO A 288 -10.65 -3.47 -19.90
N SER A 289 -10.58 -3.60 -21.22
CA SER A 289 -10.05 -2.57 -22.13
C SER A 289 -10.93 -1.31 -22.13
N VAL A 290 -10.44 -0.22 -22.73
CA VAL A 290 -11.23 1.03 -22.83
C VAL A 290 -12.55 0.77 -23.59
N THR A 291 -12.53 -0.03 -24.67
CA THR A 291 -13.74 -0.40 -25.43
C THR A 291 -14.72 -1.22 -24.58
N GLU A 292 -14.23 -2.24 -23.89
CA GLU A 292 -15.06 -3.04 -22.98
C GLU A 292 -15.62 -2.21 -21.82
N LEU A 293 -14.86 -1.24 -21.29
CA LEU A 293 -15.37 -0.28 -20.29
C LEU A 293 -16.49 0.60 -20.82
N GLN A 294 -16.43 1.04 -22.09
CA GLN A 294 -17.49 1.81 -22.74
C GLN A 294 -18.79 0.98 -22.83
N GLU A 295 -18.69 -0.28 -23.21
CA GLU A 295 -19.81 -1.21 -23.24
C GLU A 295 -20.37 -1.43 -21.82
N LEU A 296 -19.52 -1.74 -20.85
CA LEU A 296 -19.92 -1.97 -19.46
C LEU A 296 -20.55 -0.74 -18.80
N ALA A 297 -20.13 0.47 -19.18
CA ALA A 297 -20.74 1.71 -18.68
C ALA A 297 -22.21 1.90 -19.10
N THR A 298 -22.64 1.17 -20.14
CA THR A 298 -24.04 1.21 -20.62
C THR A 298 -24.82 -0.07 -20.35
N SER A 299 -24.17 -1.23 -20.40
CA SER A 299 -24.80 -2.56 -20.37
C SER A 299 -24.64 -3.34 -19.08
N ALA A 300 -23.77 -2.91 -18.14
CA ALA A 300 -23.56 -3.65 -16.90
C ALA A 300 -24.87 -3.81 -16.09
N GLU A 301 -24.98 -4.91 -15.37
CA GLU A 301 -26.20 -5.41 -14.74
C GLU A 301 -26.89 -4.37 -13.85
N THR A 302 -26.13 -3.67 -13.01
CA THR A 302 -26.70 -2.68 -12.09
C THR A 302 -26.36 -1.24 -12.46
N PRO A 303 -27.22 -0.25 -12.10
CA PRO A 303 -26.91 1.17 -12.29
C PRO A 303 -25.60 1.59 -11.58
N ALA A 304 -25.31 1.01 -10.42
CA ALA A 304 -24.09 1.29 -9.66
C ALA A 304 -22.83 0.82 -10.41
N MET A 305 -22.88 -0.36 -11.03
CA MET A 305 -21.79 -0.87 -11.86
C MET A 305 -21.58 0.01 -13.09
N ARG A 306 -22.64 0.38 -13.81
CA ARG A 306 -22.56 1.30 -14.94
C ARG A 306 -21.91 2.62 -14.56
N ALA A 307 -22.37 3.24 -13.46
CA ALA A 307 -21.78 4.48 -12.94
C ALA A 307 -20.31 4.34 -12.55
N ARG A 308 -19.92 3.19 -11.99
CA ARG A 308 -18.52 2.87 -11.68
C ARG A 308 -17.64 2.85 -12.93
N TYR A 309 -18.07 2.14 -13.98
CA TYR A 309 -17.31 2.03 -15.23
C TYR A 309 -17.22 3.39 -15.96
N ALA A 310 -18.30 4.17 -15.97
CA ALA A 310 -18.31 5.52 -16.53
C ALA A 310 -17.32 6.45 -15.81
N ARG A 311 -17.22 6.38 -14.47
CA ARG A 311 -16.23 7.14 -13.70
C ARG A 311 -14.79 6.73 -14.00
N ILE A 312 -14.53 5.43 -14.13
CA ILE A 312 -13.20 4.96 -14.53
C ILE A 312 -12.83 5.54 -15.90
N LEU A 313 -13.70 5.41 -16.88
CA LEU A 313 -13.49 5.93 -18.23
C LEU A 313 -13.15 7.43 -18.24
N SER A 314 -13.92 8.23 -17.51
CA SER A 314 -13.73 9.69 -17.48
C SER A 314 -12.37 10.14 -16.90
N GLN A 315 -11.63 9.25 -16.25
CA GLN A 315 -10.33 9.55 -15.65
C GLN A 315 -9.18 8.95 -16.45
N LEU A 316 -9.45 8.02 -17.36
CA LEU A 316 -8.45 7.43 -18.27
C LEU A 316 -8.25 8.30 -19.52
N SER A 317 -9.29 8.98 -19.97
CA SER A 317 -9.23 9.99 -21.03
C SER A 317 -8.56 11.28 -20.54
#